data_68f0e04a31fc639076956212af0245a8
#
_entry.id   68f0e04a31fc639076956212af0245a8
#
_cell.length_a   1.000
_cell.length_b   1.000
_cell.length_c   1.000
_cell.angle_alpha   90.00
_cell.angle_beta   90.00
_cell.angle_gamma   90.00
#
_symmetry.space_group_name_H-M   'P 1'
#
loop_
_entity.id
_entity.type
_entity.pdbx_description
1 polymer ?
#
loop_
_entity_poly.entity_id
_entity_poly.type
_entity_poly.pdbx_seq_one_letter_code
_entity_poly.pdbx_strand_id
1 'polypeptide(L)'
;MFVKIGPYRCRWSSHIHYGYMNKKYNHDWSDSTTTFEHLLEKYENFLDWIYNNTINRIFDLFREQKIKVRIDDYDVWSMDDTLALIISPMLKKLREHNHGSATVDNEDVSEDLRIDDKDLDLHLKRWNYVLDEMIWAFDRKAKNDYLYDESYKESQMRMSNGFRLFGKYYESLWN
;
A
#
# COMPACT_ATOMS: atom_id res chain seq x y z
N MET A 1 -17.83 9.20 12.99
CA MET A 1 -17.79 8.24 11.85
C MET A 1 -17.33 6.87 12.32
N PHE A 2 -17.88 5.81 11.75
CA PHE A 2 -17.43 4.43 11.98
C PHE A 2 -17.31 3.73 10.63
N VAL A 3 -16.11 3.19 10.34
CA VAL A 3 -15.85 2.44 9.11
C VAL A 3 -15.32 1.07 9.49
N LYS A 4 -16.00 0.01 9.04
CA LYS A 4 -15.55 -1.37 9.19
C LYS A 4 -15.63 -2.07 7.84
N ILE A 5 -14.49 -2.51 7.35
CA ILE A 5 -14.39 -3.29 6.13
C ILE A 5 -13.77 -4.64 6.52
N GLY A 6 -14.43 -5.73 6.22
CA GLY A 6 -13.93 -7.07 6.50
C GLY A 6 -15.04 -8.07 6.88
N PRO A 7 -14.65 -9.30 7.14
CA PRO A 7 -13.30 -9.86 7.05
C PRO A 7 -12.78 -9.88 5.61
N TYR A 8 -11.48 -9.66 5.44
CA TYR A 8 -10.85 -9.85 4.14
C TYR A 8 -10.77 -11.35 3.82
N ARG A 9 -11.02 -11.69 2.54
CA ARG A 9 -10.82 -13.06 2.07
C ARG A 9 -9.32 -13.32 2.01
N CYS A 10 -8.79 -14.02 3.00
CA CYS A 10 -7.42 -14.51 2.97
C CYS A 10 -7.46 -15.88 2.28
N ARG A 11 -6.90 -15.99 1.08
CA ARG A 11 -6.65 -17.29 0.46
C ARG A 11 -5.51 -17.94 1.24
N TRP A 12 -5.74 -19.17 1.68
CA TRP A 12 -4.67 -19.94 2.29
C TRP A 12 -3.74 -20.45 1.17
N SER A 13 -2.44 -20.31 1.40
CA SER A 13 -1.38 -20.97 0.63
C SER A 13 -0.44 -21.65 1.61
N SER A 14 0.02 -22.85 1.24
CA SER A 14 0.90 -23.62 2.11
C SER A 14 2.27 -22.97 2.29
N HIS A 15 2.73 -22.22 1.29
CA HIS A 15 4.07 -21.59 1.24
C HIS A 15 5.23 -22.55 1.54
N ILE A 16 5.03 -23.88 1.34
CA ILE A 16 6.03 -24.90 1.64
C ILE A 16 7.22 -24.79 0.69
N HIS A 17 6.95 -24.76 -0.62
CA HIS A 17 7.99 -24.59 -1.64
C HIS A 17 8.67 -23.24 -1.51
N TYR A 18 7.87 -22.17 -1.40
CA TYR A 18 8.39 -20.80 -1.22
C TYR A 18 9.28 -20.69 0.03
N GLY A 19 8.84 -21.25 1.16
CA GLY A 19 9.63 -21.25 2.40
C GLY A 19 10.93 -22.04 2.28
N TYR A 20 10.90 -23.19 1.58
CA TYR A 20 12.09 -24.00 1.32
C TYR A 20 13.08 -23.26 0.42
N MET A 21 12.62 -22.69 -0.69
CA MET A 21 13.45 -21.95 -1.64
C MET A 21 14.10 -20.72 -1.00
N ASN A 22 13.36 -19.94 -0.25
CA ASN A 22 13.91 -18.80 0.48
C ASN A 22 14.98 -19.18 1.50
N LYS A 23 14.77 -20.29 2.23
CA LYS A 23 15.75 -20.78 3.21
C LYS A 23 17.04 -21.30 2.54
N LYS A 24 16.90 -21.91 1.34
CA LYS A 24 18.03 -22.53 0.62
C LYS A 24 18.84 -21.49 -0.16
N TYR A 25 18.19 -20.53 -0.81
CA TYR A 25 18.81 -19.63 -1.79
C TYR A 25 18.86 -18.17 -1.33
N ASN A 26 18.44 -17.86 -0.09
CA ASN A 26 18.47 -16.52 0.49
C ASN A 26 17.94 -15.40 -0.44
N HIS A 27 16.78 -15.66 -1.07
CA HIS A 27 16.11 -14.82 -2.08
C HIS A 27 16.77 -14.74 -3.47
N ASP A 28 17.91 -15.36 -3.68
CA ASP A 28 18.58 -15.41 -5.00
C ASP A 28 18.26 -16.75 -5.68
N TRP A 29 17.18 -16.78 -6.42
CA TRP A 29 16.69 -17.99 -7.09
C TRP A 29 17.40 -18.15 -8.44
N SER A 30 18.32 -19.11 -8.55
CA SER A 30 18.92 -19.46 -9.83
C SER A 30 17.96 -20.31 -10.66
N ASP A 31 18.04 -20.21 -11.99
CA ASP A 31 17.18 -20.92 -12.95
C ASP A 31 17.31 -22.47 -12.93
N SER A 32 18.21 -23.02 -12.13
CA SER A 32 18.41 -24.48 -12.00
C SER A 32 17.59 -25.05 -10.85
N THR A 33 16.35 -25.44 -11.12
CA THR A 33 15.53 -26.19 -10.17
C THR A 33 15.89 -27.67 -10.18
N THR A 34 16.10 -28.25 -8.99
CA THR A 34 16.31 -29.70 -8.84
C THR A 34 14.99 -30.44 -9.00
N THR A 35 15.05 -31.71 -9.36
CA THR A 35 13.87 -32.61 -9.47
C THR A 35 13.03 -32.60 -8.17
N PHE A 36 13.69 -32.50 -7.02
CA PHE A 36 13.03 -32.43 -5.71
C PHE A 36 12.23 -31.11 -5.53
N GLU A 37 12.79 -30.01 -5.93
CA GLU A 37 12.12 -28.67 -5.85
C GLU A 37 10.88 -28.62 -6.73
N HIS A 38 10.96 -29.21 -7.94
CA HIS A 38 9.81 -29.33 -8.83
C HIS A 38 8.72 -30.26 -8.26
N LEU A 39 9.11 -31.31 -7.55
CA LEU A 39 8.16 -32.21 -6.88
C LEU A 39 7.49 -31.48 -5.68
N LEU A 40 8.24 -30.67 -4.96
CA LEU A 40 7.74 -29.86 -3.84
C LEU A 40 6.75 -28.80 -4.33
N GLU A 41 7.05 -28.13 -5.46
CA GLU A 41 6.15 -27.19 -6.13
C GLU A 41 4.83 -27.84 -6.54
N LYS A 42 4.90 -29.03 -7.16
CA LYS A 42 3.68 -29.78 -7.54
C LYS A 42 2.85 -30.17 -6.32
N TYR A 43 3.51 -30.56 -5.23
CA TYR A 43 2.82 -30.89 -3.98
C TYR A 43 2.13 -29.66 -3.37
N GLU A 44 2.80 -28.52 -3.36
CA GLU A 44 2.21 -27.24 -2.92
C GLU A 44 1.00 -26.87 -3.77
N ASN A 45 1.13 -26.89 -5.10
CA ASN A 45 0.05 -26.61 -6.02
C ASN A 45 -1.16 -27.55 -5.82
N PHE A 46 -0.92 -28.83 -5.53
CA PHE A 46 -1.99 -29.80 -5.23
C PHE A 46 -2.69 -29.48 -3.90
N LEU A 47 -1.95 -29.13 -2.86
CA LEU A 47 -2.53 -28.72 -1.57
C LEU A 47 -3.34 -27.43 -1.73
N ASP A 48 -2.82 -26.45 -2.44
CA ASP A 48 -3.50 -25.17 -2.70
C ASP A 48 -4.78 -25.40 -3.53
N TRP A 49 -4.75 -26.33 -4.49
CA TRP A 49 -5.93 -26.70 -5.26
C TRP A 49 -7.02 -27.33 -4.37
N ILE A 50 -6.65 -28.28 -3.47
CA ILE A 50 -7.61 -28.87 -2.52
C ILE A 50 -8.20 -27.79 -1.63
N TYR A 51 -7.35 -26.95 -1.01
CA TYR A 51 -7.82 -25.89 -0.10
C TYR A 51 -8.71 -24.87 -0.81
N ASN A 52 -8.35 -24.44 -2.01
CA ASN A 52 -9.12 -23.48 -2.77
C ASN A 52 -10.47 -24.03 -3.28
N ASN A 53 -10.54 -25.33 -3.60
CA ASN A 53 -11.76 -25.94 -4.10
C ASN A 53 -12.68 -26.55 -3.04
N THR A 54 -12.19 -26.71 -1.80
CA THR A 54 -12.99 -27.30 -0.70
C THR A 54 -13.16 -26.32 0.45
N ILE A 55 -12.11 -26.10 1.23
CA ILE A 55 -12.15 -25.37 2.48
C ILE A 55 -12.45 -23.89 2.25
N ASN A 56 -11.79 -23.26 1.27
CA ASN A 56 -12.03 -21.85 0.97
C ASN A 56 -13.43 -21.61 0.41
N ARG A 57 -14.02 -22.55 -0.36
CA ARG A 57 -15.41 -22.46 -0.81
C ARG A 57 -16.41 -22.48 0.34
N ILE A 58 -16.16 -23.37 1.34
CA ILE A 58 -17.00 -23.42 2.53
C ILE A 58 -16.87 -22.13 3.33
N PHE A 59 -15.67 -21.63 3.51
CA PHE A 59 -15.44 -20.33 4.18
C PHE A 59 -16.01 -19.15 3.40
N ASP A 60 -15.99 -19.17 2.07
CA ASP A 60 -16.57 -18.13 1.23
C ASP A 60 -18.11 -18.02 1.37
N LEU A 61 -18.79 -19.14 1.67
CA LEU A 61 -20.22 -19.13 1.97
C LEU A 61 -20.57 -18.37 3.26
N PHE A 62 -19.64 -18.36 4.22
CA PHE A 62 -19.83 -17.72 5.53
C PHE A 62 -19.11 -16.38 5.70
N ARG A 63 -18.16 -16.07 4.81
CA ARG A 63 -17.33 -14.86 4.85
C ARG A 63 -17.72 -13.90 3.71
N GLU A 64 -18.91 -13.34 3.75
CA GLU A 64 -19.18 -12.16 2.95
C GLU A 64 -18.40 -10.96 3.49
N GLN A 65 -17.64 -10.29 2.63
CA GLN A 65 -17.02 -9.02 2.98
C GLN A 65 -18.13 -8.00 3.27
N LYS A 66 -18.33 -7.70 4.55
CA LYS A 66 -19.32 -6.71 4.97
C LYS A 66 -18.66 -5.35 5.09
N ILE A 67 -19.09 -4.44 4.23
CA ILE A 67 -18.71 -3.03 4.34
C ILE A 67 -19.79 -2.35 5.17
N LYS A 68 -19.42 -1.87 6.35
CA LYS A 68 -20.30 -1.09 7.21
C LYS A 68 -19.68 0.29 7.39
N VAL A 69 -20.35 1.28 6.83
CA VAL A 69 -19.96 2.69 6.96
C VAL A 69 -21.12 3.42 7.62
N ARG A 70 -20.84 4.09 8.70
CA ARG A 70 -21.77 5.02 9.36
C ARG A 70 -21.12 6.40 9.38
N ILE A 71 -21.83 7.35 8.79
CA ILE A 71 -21.43 8.75 8.70
C ILE A 71 -22.52 9.54 9.42
N ASP A 72 -22.13 10.35 10.37
CA ASP A 72 -23.00 11.27 11.08
C ASP A 72 -22.86 12.67 10.45
N ASP A 73 -23.87 13.52 10.59
CA ASP A 73 -23.86 14.88 9.97
C ASP A 73 -22.65 15.70 10.41
N TYR A 74 -22.16 15.48 11.63
CA TYR A 74 -20.99 16.15 12.16
C TYR A 74 -19.69 15.76 11.43
N ASP A 75 -19.61 14.55 10.88
CA ASP A 75 -18.44 14.08 10.12
C ASP A 75 -18.30 14.82 8.78
N VAL A 76 -19.42 15.36 8.27
CA VAL A 76 -19.44 16.09 6.99
C VAL A 76 -19.11 17.55 7.18
N TRP A 77 -19.30 18.10 8.36
CA TRP A 77 -18.98 19.51 8.68
C TRP A 77 -17.52 19.87 8.42
N SER A 78 -16.59 18.97 8.82
CA SER A 78 -15.16 19.07 8.54
C SER A 78 -14.71 17.78 7.84
N MET A 79 -15.26 17.51 6.65
CA MET A 79 -15.05 16.26 5.93
C MET A 79 -13.56 16.05 5.59
N ASP A 80 -12.85 17.12 5.28
CA ASP A 80 -11.41 17.12 4.99
C ASP A 80 -10.57 16.66 6.19
N ASP A 81 -10.88 17.11 7.41
CA ASP A 81 -10.22 16.65 8.63
C ASP A 81 -10.57 15.19 8.95
N THR A 82 -11.86 14.83 8.79
CA THR A 82 -12.35 13.47 9.00
C THR A 82 -11.69 12.48 8.04
N LEU A 83 -11.57 12.84 6.77
CA LEU A 83 -10.89 12.00 5.77
C LEU A 83 -9.39 11.89 6.06
N ALA A 84 -8.74 12.94 6.52
CA ALA A 84 -7.32 12.91 6.85
C ALA A 84 -7.00 11.88 7.95
N LEU A 85 -7.89 11.69 8.94
CA LEU A 85 -7.76 10.68 9.99
C LEU A 85 -7.75 9.23 9.45
N ILE A 86 -8.36 9.00 8.28
CA ILE A 86 -8.41 7.69 7.63
C ILE A 86 -7.24 7.55 6.64
N ILE A 87 -7.01 8.57 5.81
CA ILE A 87 -6.04 8.53 4.72
C ILE A 87 -4.61 8.48 5.25
N SER A 88 -4.28 9.28 6.28
CA SER A 88 -2.93 9.32 6.85
C SER A 88 -2.41 7.94 7.29
N PRO A 89 -3.12 7.17 8.14
CA PRO A 89 -2.65 5.83 8.54
C PRO A 89 -2.65 4.83 7.37
N MET A 90 -3.53 4.98 6.38
CA MET A 90 -3.52 4.12 5.19
C MET A 90 -2.29 4.37 4.34
N LEU A 91 -1.92 5.62 4.09
CA LEU A 91 -0.70 5.97 3.36
C LEU A 91 0.57 5.50 4.08
N LYS A 92 0.64 5.64 5.41
CA LYS A 92 1.75 5.12 6.22
C LYS A 92 1.88 3.61 6.06
N LYS A 93 0.75 2.90 6.11
CA LYS A 93 0.73 1.44 5.92
C LYS A 93 1.15 1.03 4.51
N LEU A 94 0.68 1.75 3.49
CA LEU A 94 1.12 1.55 2.12
C LEU A 94 2.64 1.76 1.99
N ARG A 95 3.17 2.84 2.58
CA ARG A 95 4.60 3.18 2.56
C ARG A 95 5.49 2.11 3.22
N GLU A 96 5.03 1.53 4.33
CA GLU A 96 5.72 0.45 5.05
C GLU A 96 5.80 -0.86 4.25
N HIS A 97 4.76 -1.18 3.47
CA HIS A 97 4.62 -2.43 2.74
C HIS A 97 4.81 -2.25 1.23
N ASN A 98 5.38 -1.14 0.82
CA ASN A 98 5.52 -0.81 -0.59
C ASN A 98 6.56 -1.73 -1.28
N HIS A 99 6.09 -2.58 -2.20
CA HIS A 99 6.91 -3.46 -3.03
C HIS A 99 6.94 -3.04 -4.49
N GLY A 100 6.14 -2.04 -4.88
CA GLY A 100 6.06 -1.50 -6.22
C GLY A 100 6.32 -0.01 -6.27
N SER A 101 6.49 0.54 -7.47
CA SER A 101 6.64 1.98 -7.68
C SER A 101 5.75 2.44 -8.82
N ALA A 102 4.99 3.52 -8.59
CA ALA A 102 4.34 4.24 -9.66
C ALA A 102 5.37 5.00 -10.50
N THR A 103 5.04 5.24 -11.76
CA THR A 103 5.80 6.18 -12.59
C THR A 103 5.52 7.60 -12.11
N VAL A 104 6.56 8.26 -11.60
CA VAL A 104 6.47 9.62 -11.04
C VAL A 104 7.05 10.62 -12.03
N ASP A 105 6.37 11.76 -12.23
CA ASP A 105 6.87 12.82 -13.10
C ASP A 105 8.01 13.60 -12.44
N ASN A 106 8.94 14.15 -13.25
CA ASN A 106 10.10 14.91 -12.77
C ASN A 106 9.72 16.19 -12.02
N GLU A 107 8.56 16.77 -12.31
CA GLU A 107 8.04 17.97 -11.63
C GLU A 107 7.53 17.71 -10.20
N ASP A 108 7.28 16.44 -9.86
CA ASP A 108 6.68 16.04 -8.58
C ASP A 108 7.70 15.56 -7.55
N VAL A 109 8.98 15.62 -7.89
CA VAL A 109 10.09 15.22 -7.02
C VAL A 109 11.07 16.37 -6.85
N SER A 110 11.90 16.28 -5.79
CA SER A 110 13.01 17.19 -5.58
C SER A 110 14.06 17.10 -6.72
N GLU A 111 14.87 18.14 -6.89
CA GLU A 111 15.83 18.24 -8.00
C GLU A 111 16.82 17.07 -8.06
N ASP A 112 17.25 16.57 -6.93
CA ASP A 112 18.16 15.44 -6.77
C ASP A 112 17.54 14.08 -7.20
N LEU A 113 16.21 14.01 -7.26
CA LEU A 113 15.47 12.82 -7.69
C LEU A 113 14.94 12.91 -9.13
N ARG A 114 15.28 13.97 -9.86
CA ARG A 114 14.93 14.08 -11.29
C ARG A 114 15.82 13.17 -12.10
N ILE A 115 15.23 12.42 -13.03
CA ILE A 115 15.94 11.47 -13.88
C ILE A 115 15.73 11.79 -15.34
N ASP A 116 16.83 11.57 -16.10
CA ASP A 116 16.77 11.46 -17.56
C ASP A 116 16.76 10.00 -18.03
N ASP A 117 16.99 9.02 -17.13
CA ASP A 117 17.16 7.60 -17.48
C ASP A 117 16.41 6.61 -16.58
N LYS A 118 16.28 5.35 -17.04
CA LYS A 118 15.40 4.28 -16.46
C LYS A 118 16.07 3.48 -15.34
N ASP A 119 16.55 4.11 -14.31
CA ASP A 119 17.08 3.40 -13.14
C ASP A 119 15.95 2.95 -12.20
N LEU A 120 15.79 1.63 -12.00
CA LEU A 120 14.71 1.03 -11.21
C LEU A 120 14.77 1.42 -9.73
N ASP A 121 15.99 1.48 -9.16
CA ASP A 121 16.18 1.85 -7.75
C ASP A 121 15.76 3.30 -7.49
N LEU A 122 15.94 4.15 -8.49
CA LEU A 122 15.54 5.53 -8.41
C LEU A 122 14.02 5.71 -8.54
N HIS A 123 13.32 4.85 -9.30
CA HIS A 123 11.85 4.85 -9.36
C HIS A 123 11.22 4.60 -8.00
N LEU A 124 11.72 3.64 -7.23
CA LEU A 124 11.22 3.39 -5.88
C LEU A 124 11.49 4.56 -4.92
N LYS A 125 12.66 5.20 -5.00
CA LYS A 125 12.99 6.39 -4.20
C LYS A 125 12.08 7.56 -4.52
N ARG A 126 11.76 7.79 -5.80
CA ARG A 126 10.84 8.83 -6.27
C ARG A 126 9.43 8.59 -5.76
N TRP A 127 8.93 7.36 -5.88
CA TRP A 127 7.60 7.00 -5.38
C TRP A 127 7.53 7.16 -3.86
N ASN A 128 8.56 6.74 -3.15
CA ASN A 128 8.67 6.91 -1.72
C ASN A 128 8.65 8.39 -1.31
N TYR A 129 9.34 9.25 -2.03
CA TYR A 129 9.30 10.71 -1.82
C TYR A 129 7.88 11.27 -1.95
N VAL A 130 7.17 10.89 -3.02
CA VAL A 130 5.80 11.32 -3.26
C VAL A 130 4.87 10.83 -2.15
N LEU A 131 5.00 9.57 -1.70
CA LEU A 131 4.24 9.04 -0.56
C LEU A 131 4.55 9.81 0.73
N ASP A 132 5.81 10.14 0.98
CA ASP A 132 6.22 10.88 2.18
C ASP A 132 5.64 12.31 2.19
N GLU A 133 5.57 12.99 1.03
CA GLU A 133 4.90 14.30 0.90
C GLU A 133 3.38 14.20 1.11
N MET A 134 2.73 13.16 0.59
CA MET A 134 1.31 12.91 0.87
C MET A 134 1.07 12.64 2.36
N ILE A 135 1.88 11.76 2.98
CA ILE A 135 1.78 11.42 4.41
C ILE A 135 1.96 12.68 5.25
N TRP A 136 2.94 13.51 4.94
CA TRP A 136 3.18 14.75 5.64
C TRP A 136 1.95 15.68 5.61
N ALA A 137 1.34 15.85 4.43
CA ALA A 137 0.17 16.70 4.26
C ALA A 137 -1.05 16.21 5.05
N PHE A 138 -1.38 14.91 4.91
CA PHE A 138 -2.52 14.32 5.61
C PHE A 138 -2.29 14.17 7.11
N ASP A 139 -1.07 13.93 7.56
CA ASP A 139 -0.74 13.83 8.99
C ASP A 139 -0.88 15.18 9.68
N ARG A 140 -0.43 16.24 9.01
CA ARG A 140 -0.58 17.62 9.51
C ARG A 140 -2.04 18.03 9.56
N LYS A 141 -2.80 17.71 8.53
CA LYS A 141 -4.25 17.95 8.49
C LYS A 141 -4.97 17.17 9.61
N ALA A 142 -4.66 15.89 9.79
CA ALA A 142 -5.27 15.03 10.80
C ALA A 142 -4.99 15.50 12.25
N LYS A 143 -3.83 16.10 12.50
CA LYS A 143 -3.44 16.63 13.81
C LYS A 143 -3.96 18.03 14.10
N ASN A 144 -4.51 18.71 13.10
CA ASN A 144 -4.88 20.13 13.19
C ASN A 144 -3.70 21.03 13.63
N ASP A 145 -2.48 20.62 13.25
CA ASP A 145 -1.23 21.26 13.64
C ASP A 145 -0.90 22.38 12.64
N TYR A 146 -1.61 23.50 12.77
CA TYR A 146 -1.38 24.70 11.98
C TYR A 146 -0.46 25.63 12.77
N LEU A 147 0.80 25.68 12.37
CA LEU A 147 1.72 26.71 12.87
C LEU A 147 1.33 28.06 12.25
N TYR A 148 0.84 28.98 13.05
CA TYR A 148 0.51 30.34 12.66
C TYR A 148 1.72 31.27 12.85
N ASP A 149 2.88 30.85 12.32
CA ASP A 149 4.13 31.60 12.30
C ASP A 149 4.51 32.03 10.88
N GLU A 150 5.70 32.61 10.71
CA GLU A 150 6.21 33.01 9.39
C GLU A 150 6.34 31.84 8.40
N SER A 151 6.46 30.61 8.88
CA SER A 151 6.51 29.38 8.08
C SER A 151 5.12 28.88 7.64
N TYR A 152 4.04 29.50 8.10
CA TYR A 152 2.66 29.11 7.79
C TYR A 152 2.40 29.01 6.27
N LYS A 153 2.82 30.02 5.52
CA LYS A 153 2.62 30.07 4.06
C LYS A 153 3.31 28.90 3.34
N GLU A 154 4.55 28.60 3.72
CA GLU A 154 5.31 27.50 3.15
C GLU A 154 4.68 26.14 3.51
N SER A 155 4.27 25.98 4.75
CA SER A 155 3.55 24.80 5.22
C SER A 155 2.24 24.58 4.48
N GLN A 156 1.46 25.64 4.22
CA GLN A 156 0.24 25.56 3.43
C GLN A 156 0.50 25.18 1.98
N MET A 157 1.54 25.74 1.37
CA MET A 157 1.94 25.39 0.00
C MET A 157 2.35 23.92 -0.10
N ARG A 158 3.16 23.42 0.84
CA ARG A 158 3.57 22.02 0.89
C ARG A 158 2.38 21.08 1.12
N MET A 159 1.46 21.44 2.02
CA MET A 159 0.25 20.68 2.28
C MET A 159 -0.64 20.61 1.04
N SER A 160 -0.85 21.75 0.34
CA SER A 160 -1.59 21.78 -0.92
C SER A 160 -0.94 20.94 -2.01
N ASN A 161 0.40 20.91 -2.08
CA ASN A 161 1.12 20.05 -2.98
C ASN A 161 0.91 18.56 -2.63
N GLY A 162 0.95 18.16 -1.35
CA GLY A 162 0.68 16.79 -0.94
C GLY A 162 -0.73 16.32 -1.31
N PHE A 163 -1.74 17.17 -1.20
CA PHE A 163 -3.11 16.87 -1.66
C PHE A 163 -3.20 16.77 -3.18
N ARG A 164 -2.49 17.62 -3.91
CA ARG A 164 -2.38 17.54 -5.37
C ARG A 164 -1.75 16.21 -5.80
N LEU A 165 -0.65 15.81 -5.16
CA LEU A 165 0.02 14.53 -5.42
C LEU A 165 -0.90 13.34 -5.12
N PHE A 166 -1.65 13.39 -4.02
CA PHE A 166 -2.63 12.36 -3.69
C PHE A 166 -3.69 12.21 -4.79
N GLY A 167 -4.25 13.32 -5.29
CA GLY A 167 -5.22 13.30 -6.38
C GLY A 167 -4.60 12.80 -7.69
N LYS A 168 -3.37 13.23 -8.03
CA LYS A 168 -2.68 12.85 -9.26
C LYS A 168 -2.35 11.35 -9.30
N TYR A 169 -1.89 10.79 -8.18
CA TYR A 169 -1.46 9.39 -8.09
C TYR A 169 -2.48 8.46 -7.41
N TYR A 170 -3.74 8.90 -7.32
CA TYR A 170 -4.80 8.16 -6.62
C TYR A 170 -4.93 6.71 -7.11
N GLU A 171 -4.92 6.49 -8.42
CA GLU A 171 -5.05 5.17 -9.04
C GLU A 171 -3.82 4.27 -8.85
N SER A 172 -2.70 4.84 -8.39
CA SER A 172 -1.45 4.13 -8.11
C SER A 172 -1.27 3.79 -6.62
N LEU A 173 -2.26 4.09 -5.76
CA LEU A 173 -2.22 3.80 -4.32
C LEU A 173 -2.59 2.34 -4.02
N TRP A 174 -1.81 1.40 -4.55
CA TRP A 174 -1.94 -0.05 -4.33
C TRP A 174 -0.58 -0.69 -4.11
N ASN A 175 -0.57 -1.92 -3.54
CA ASN A 175 0.62 -2.70 -3.21
C ASN A 175 0.53 -4.12 -3.76
#